data_1f7812c4f39498114a0ca6f1341b3392
#
_entry.id   1f7812c4f39498114a0ca6f1341b3392
#
_cell.length_a   1.000
_cell.length_b   1.000
_cell.length_c   1.000
_cell.angle_alpha   90.00
_cell.angle_beta   90.00
_cell.angle_gamma   90.00
#
_symmetry.space_group_name_H-M   'P 1'
#
loop_
_entity.id
_entity.type
_entity.pdbx_description
1 polymer ?
#
loop_
_entity_poly.entity_id
_entity_poly.type
_entity_poly.pdbx_seq_one_letter_code
_entity_poly.pdbx_strand_id
1 'polypeptide(L)'
;VMDNKDKLSGKIKILFQPAEEGVRGAAGMAASGIVDDCDYFLGSHVAMSAKSGEIATNLYGDLCTTKLDVTFHGKPAHAGACPQDGRNALAAAANAAVQMLGISRHSDGMTRINVGQLIAGEGRNVIPSKAVMKLEVRGETGEINQYMVDQVTNICKGVAIGFGVTYDMRKMGEAVDLTADQELVDVLNAAGRATPGITVVDKPLN
;
A
#
# COMPACT_ATOMS: atom_id res chain seq x y z
N VAL A 1 -25.10 -5.04 -18.64
CA VAL A 1 -24.43 -5.07 -19.96
C VAL A 1 -25.17 -6.05 -20.88
N MET A 2 -25.28 -7.33 -20.50
CA MET A 2 -25.87 -8.37 -21.39
C MET A 2 -27.31 -8.05 -21.81
N ASP A 3 -28.16 -7.59 -20.89
CA ASP A 3 -29.56 -7.25 -21.15
C ASP A 3 -29.74 -6.04 -22.06
N ASN A 4 -28.71 -5.24 -22.29
CA ASN A 4 -28.72 -4.05 -23.14
C ASN A 4 -27.70 -4.13 -24.29
N LYS A 5 -27.23 -5.34 -24.61
CA LYS A 5 -26.21 -5.53 -25.66
C LYS A 5 -26.56 -4.87 -26.97
N ASP A 6 -27.80 -4.96 -27.39
CA ASP A 6 -28.28 -4.42 -28.68
C ASP A 6 -28.40 -2.87 -28.71
N LYS A 7 -28.25 -2.24 -27.53
CA LYS A 7 -28.29 -0.79 -27.39
C LYS A 7 -26.89 -0.16 -27.27
N LEU A 8 -25.85 -1.01 -27.20
CA LEU A 8 -24.46 -0.58 -27.02
C LEU A 8 -23.75 -0.56 -28.36
N SER A 9 -23.00 0.50 -28.60
CA SER A 9 -22.03 0.58 -29.69
C SER A 9 -20.62 0.57 -29.13
N GLY A 10 -19.69 -0.12 -29.82
CA GLY A 10 -18.32 -0.24 -29.38
C GLY A 10 -18.01 -1.55 -28.64
N LYS A 11 -16.90 -1.56 -27.91
CA LYS A 11 -16.36 -2.72 -27.20
C LYS A 11 -16.37 -2.45 -25.70
N ILE A 12 -16.86 -3.39 -24.92
CA ILE A 12 -16.78 -3.36 -23.46
C ILE A 12 -15.89 -4.50 -23.00
N LYS A 13 -14.86 -4.18 -22.23
CA LYS A 13 -14.00 -5.14 -21.53
C LYS A 13 -14.38 -5.17 -20.05
N ILE A 14 -14.64 -6.35 -19.53
CA ILE A 14 -14.87 -6.57 -18.10
C ILE A 14 -13.60 -7.21 -17.53
N LEU A 15 -12.96 -6.53 -16.59
CA LEU A 15 -11.71 -6.95 -15.98
C LEU A 15 -11.96 -7.42 -14.55
N PHE A 16 -11.52 -8.63 -14.23
CA PHE A 16 -11.52 -9.16 -12.87
C PHE A 16 -10.10 -9.06 -12.31
N GLN A 17 -9.86 -8.06 -11.46
CA GLN A 17 -8.54 -7.77 -10.92
C GLN A 17 -8.18 -8.76 -9.81
N PRO A 18 -7.07 -9.51 -9.92
CA PRO A 18 -6.56 -10.36 -8.84
C PRO A 18 -5.68 -9.55 -7.89
N ALA A 19 -5.40 -10.11 -6.70
CA ALA A 19 -4.40 -9.62 -5.74
C ALA A 19 -4.55 -8.12 -5.37
N GLU A 20 -5.79 -7.65 -5.20
CA GLU A 20 -6.11 -6.27 -4.81
C GLU A 20 -5.49 -5.95 -3.45
N GLU A 21 -5.69 -6.79 -2.43
CA GLU A 21 -5.15 -6.65 -1.07
C GLU A 21 -3.60 -6.55 -1.02
N GLY A 22 -2.93 -7.08 -2.03
CA GLY A 22 -1.49 -6.95 -2.21
C GLY A 22 -1.03 -5.69 -2.92
N VAL A 23 -1.98 -4.88 -3.45
CA VAL A 23 -1.73 -3.70 -4.29
C VAL A 23 -0.81 -4.02 -5.48
N ARG A 24 -1.06 -5.16 -6.14
CA ARG A 24 -0.19 -5.70 -7.22
C ARG A 24 -0.93 -6.05 -8.50
N GLY A 25 -2.20 -6.44 -8.40
CA GLY A 25 -2.94 -6.98 -9.53
C GLY A 25 -3.16 -5.95 -10.63
N ALA A 26 -3.57 -4.75 -10.28
CA ALA A 26 -3.79 -3.65 -11.22
C ALA A 26 -2.52 -3.30 -12.00
N ALA A 27 -1.37 -3.20 -11.31
CA ALA A 27 -0.09 -2.90 -11.95
C ALA A 27 0.30 -3.99 -12.99
N GLY A 28 0.09 -5.28 -12.65
CA GLY A 28 0.34 -6.39 -13.58
C GLY A 28 -0.59 -6.36 -14.79
N MET A 29 -1.86 -6.05 -14.60
CA MET A 29 -2.84 -5.92 -15.70
C MET A 29 -2.51 -4.73 -16.59
N ALA A 30 -2.19 -3.56 -16.04
CA ALA A 30 -1.78 -2.39 -16.78
C ALA A 30 -0.51 -2.67 -17.61
N ALA A 31 0.50 -3.28 -17.00
CA ALA A 31 1.75 -3.64 -17.69
C ALA A 31 1.57 -4.65 -18.82
N SER A 32 0.47 -5.42 -18.84
CA SER A 32 0.15 -6.35 -19.93
C SER A 32 -0.43 -5.67 -21.18
N GLY A 33 -0.75 -4.37 -21.13
CA GLY A 33 -1.37 -3.64 -22.22
C GLY A 33 -2.85 -3.96 -22.43
N ILE A 34 -3.50 -4.69 -21.51
CA ILE A 34 -4.89 -5.15 -21.69
C ILE A 34 -5.90 -4.00 -21.77
N VAL A 35 -5.54 -2.82 -21.28
CA VAL A 35 -6.37 -1.62 -21.25
C VAL A 35 -5.97 -0.55 -22.26
N ASP A 36 -4.90 -0.76 -23.03
CA ASP A 36 -4.31 0.27 -23.90
C ASP A 36 -5.23 0.68 -25.08
N ASP A 37 -6.17 -0.17 -25.46
CA ASP A 37 -7.17 0.10 -26.50
C ASP A 37 -8.53 0.58 -25.93
N CYS A 38 -8.57 1.01 -24.66
CA CYS A 38 -9.77 1.54 -24.01
C CYS A 38 -9.75 3.07 -24.02
N ASP A 39 -10.82 3.68 -24.50
CA ASP A 39 -11.02 5.14 -24.46
C ASP A 39 -11.41 5.61 -23.05
N TYR A 40 -12.11 4.75 -22.30
CA TYR A 40 -12.59 5.03 -20.95
C TYR A 40 -12.30 3.86 -20.02
N PHE A 41 -11.96 4.17 -18.77
CA PHE A 41 -11.72 3.19 -17.73
C PHE A 41 -12.56 3.51 -16.49
N LEU A 42 -13.36 2.55 -16.04
CA LEU A 42 -14.17 2.67 -14.84
C LEU A 42 -13.80 1.56 -13.87
N GLY A 43 -13.52 1.94 -12.61
CA GLY A 43 -13.34 1.02 -11.51
C GLY A 43 -14.51 1.10 -10.53
N SER A 44 -14.81 -0.01 -9.86
CA SER A 44 -15.75 -0.01 -8.74
C SER A 44 -15.16 -0.78 -7.55
N HIS A 45 -15.38 -0.24 -6.37
CA HIS A 45 -14.96 -0.84 -5.11
C HIS A 45 -16.10 -0.84 -4.11
N VAL A 46 -16.16 -1.84 -3.23
CA VAL A 46 -17.07 -1.83 -2.10
C VAL A 46 -16.54 -0.82 -1.08
N ALA A 47 -17.30 0.26 -0.87
CA ALA A 47 -16.89 1.34 0.02
C ALA A 47 -17.44 1.16 1.43
N MET A 48 -16.59 1.33 2.43
CA MET A 48 -17.01 1.28 3.84
C MET A 48 -17.82 2.53 4.26
N SER A 49 -17.66 3.63 3.53
CA SER A 49 -18.34 4.90 3.77
C SER A 49 -19.76 4.96 3.17
N ALA A 50 -20.08 4.12 2.19
CA ALA A 50 -21.40 4.08 1.54
C ALA A 50 -22.29 2.97 2.12
N LYS A 51 -23.59 3.27 2.31
CA LYS A 51 -24.59 2.28 2.75
C LYS A 51 -25.13 1.48 1.56
N SER A 52 -25.79 0.37 1.84
CA SER A 52 -26.52 -0.37 0.79
C SER A 52 -27.49 0.54 0.06
N GLY A 53 -27.44 0.54 -1.28
CA GLY A 53 -28.23 1.44 -2.13
C GLY A 53 -27.62 2.84 -2.33
N GLU A 54 -26.48 3.14 -1.75
CA GLU A 54 -25.71 4.36 -2.03
C GLU A 54 -24.56 4.07 -2.99
N ILE A 55 -24.26 5.03 -3.87
CA ILE A 55 -23.07 5.05 -4.72
C ILE A 55 -22.35 6.39 -4.57
N ALA A 56 -21.05 6.35 -4.29
CA ALA A 56 -20.18 7.52 -4.32
C ALA A 56 -19.37 7.47 -5.64
N THR A 57 -19.41 8.53 -6.41
CA THR A 57 -18.78 8.61 -7.73
C THR A 57 -17.58 9.55 -7.74
N ASN A 58 -17.44 10.38 -6.71
CA ASN A 58 -16.30 11.28 -6.57
C ASN A 58 -15.18 10.57 -5.80
N LEU A 59 -13.97 10.56 -6.38
CA LEU A 59 -12.80 9.90 -5.79
C LEU A 59 -12.01 10.93 -4.98
N TYR A 60 -12.19 10.93 -3.66
CA TYR A 60 -11.35 11.71 -2.74
C TYR A 60 -11.19 10.98 -1.40
N GLY A 61 -10.16 11.37 -0.65
CA GLY A 61 -9.86 10.79 0.66
C GLY A 61 -9.13 9.45 0.59
N ASP A 62 -8.77 8.98 -0.61
CA ASP A 62 -7.88 7.82 -0.74
C ASP A 62 -6.42 8.23 -0.47
N LEU A 63 -5.62 7.27 -0.01
CA LEU A 63 -4.22 7.49 0.28
C LEU A 63 -3.36 6.59 -0.60
N CYS A 64 -2.33 7.19 -1.19
CA CYS A 64 -1.24 6.41 -1.76
C CYS A 64 -0.68 5.46 -0.72
N THR A 65 -0.31 4.26 -1.12
CA THR A 65 0.24 3.26 -0.20
C THR A 65 1.46 2.58 -0.80
N THR A 66 2.44 2.28 0.04
CA THR A 66 3.58 1.42 -0.32
C THR A 66 3.78 0.36 0.77
N LYS A 67 3.75 -0.90 0.35
CA LYS A 67 4.01 -2.07 1.21
C LYS A 67 5.47 -2.49 1.06
N LEU A 68 6.17 -2.61 2.19
CA LEU A 68 7.60 -2.90 2.24
C LEU A 68 7.87 -4.13 3.11
N ASP A 69 8.71 -5.04 2.59
CA ASP A 69 9.34 -6.08 3.36
C ASP A 69 10.81 -5.70 3.59
N VAL A 70 11.22 -5.60 4.86
CA VAL A 70 12.60 -5.29 5.27
C VAL A 70 13.17 -6.50 5.97
N THR A 71 14.34 -6.96 5.52
CA THR A 71 15.08 -8.04 6.18
C THR A 71 16.42 -7.51 6.68
N PHE A 72 16.65 -7.59 7.99
CA PHE A 72 17.95 -7.32 8.59
C PHE A 72 18.75 -8.61 8.69
N HIS A 73 20.02 -8.54 8.32
CA HIS A 73 20.97 -9.65 8.36
C HIS A 73 22.09 -9.33 9.34
N GLY A 74 22.15 -10.11 10.39
CA GLY A 74 23.16 -10.04 11.44
C GLY A 74 24.13 -11.22 11.38
N LYS A 75 24.75 -11.51 12.53
CA LYS A 75 25.66 -12.64 12.72
C LYS A 75 25.27 -13.39 14.00
N PRO A 76 25.07 -14.72 13.94
CA PRO A 76 24.73 -15.48 15.12
C PRO A 76 25.95 -15.65 16.03
N ALA A 77 25.69 -15.73 17.32
CA ALA A 77 26.67 -16.10 18.34
C ALA A 77 25.97 -16.66 19.58
N HIS A 78 26.69 -17.37 20.42
CA HIS A 78 26.17 -17.84 21.71
C HIS A 78 26.07 -16.68 22.68
N ALA A 79 24.85 -16.35 23.12
CA ALA A 79 24.59 -15.13 23.91
C ALA A 79 25.32 -15.08 25.27
N GLY A 80 25.65 -16.25 25.88
CA GLY A 80 26.34 -16.32 27.14
C GLY A 80 27.85 -16.57 27.05
N ALA A 81 28.34 -17.14 25.91
CA ALA A 81 29.75 -17.53 25.79
C ALA A 81 30.60 -16.52 25.03
N CYS A 82 30.07 -15.99 23.90
CA CYS A 82 30.79 -15.07 23.02
C CYS A 82 29.86 -14.04 22.40
N PRO A 83 29.09 -13.24 23.18
CA PRO A 83 28.11 -12.28 22.65
C PRO A 83 28.72 -11.20 21.75
N GLN A 84 29.97 -10.83 21.97
CA GLN A 84 30.71 -9.82 21.21
C GLN A 84 30.93 -10.23 19.74
N ASP A 85 30.86 -11.52 19.42
CA ASP A 85 31.03 -12.04 18.04
C ASP A 85 29.75 -11.94 17.21
N GLY A 86 28.62 -11.72 17.88
CA GLY A 86 27.32 -11.58 17.27
C GLY A 86 27.01 -10.18 16.72
N ARG A 87 26.02 -10.14 15.82
CA ARG A 87 25.38 -8.91 15.36
C ARG A 87 23.87 -9.16 15.39
N ASN A 88 23.18 -8.48 16.31
CA ASN A 88 21.80 -8.81 16.64
C ASN A 88 20.80 -8.17 15.66
N ALA A 89 20.29 -8.97 14.71
CA ALA A 89 19.30 -8.52 13.74
C ALA A 89 17.94 -8.19 14.38
N LEU A 90 17.54 -8.88 15.45
CA LEU A 90 16.31 -8.58 16.19
C LEU A 90 16.38 -7.20 16.86
N ALA A 91 17.48 -6.90 17.53
CA ALA A 91 17.66 -5.60 18.18
C ALA A 91 17.65 -4.46 17.15
N ALA A 92 18.29 -4.66 15.99
CA ALA A 92 18.27 -3.72 14.87
C ALA A 92 16.83 -3.50 14.37
N ALA A 93 16.11 -4.56 14.07
CA ALA A 93 14.74 -4.46 13.53
C ALA A 93 13.76 -3.85 14.54
N ALA A 94 13.85 -4.20 15.82
CA ALA A 94 13.03 -3.61 16.89
C ALA A 94 13.30 -2.11 17.03
N ASN A 95 14.58 -1.70 16.99
CA ASN A 95 14.94 -0.28 17.03
C ASN A 95 14.42 0.48 15.79
N ALA A 96 14.55 -0.11 14.60
CA ALA A 96 14.00 0.45 13.38
C ALA A 96 12.47 0.63 13.49
N ALA A 97 11.74 -0.37 13.98
CA ALA A 97 10.30 -0.29 14.15
C ALA A 97 9.87 0.87 15.06
N VAL A 98 10.55 1.05 16.19
CA VAL A 98 10.28 2.17 17.13
C VAL A 98 10.54 3.52 16.46
N GLN A 99 11.65 3.68 15.75
CA GLN A 99 11.98 4.92 15.04
C GLN A 99 10.97 5.18 13.92
N MET A 100 10.54 4.17 13.17
CA MET A 100 9.56 4.30 12.09
C MET A 100 8.21 4.78 12.60
N LEU A 101 7.75 4.29 13.74
CA LEU A 101 6.50 4.76 14.36
C LEU A 101 6.60 6.22 14.87
N GLY A 102 7.82 6.75 15.03
CA GLY A 102 8.11 8.14 15.37
C GLY A 102 8.39 9.06 14.19
N ILE A 103 8.22 8.62 12.94
CA ILE A 103 8.39 9.48 11.77
C ILE A 103 7.45 10.69 11.85
N SER A 104 8.00 11.89 11.64
CA SER A 104 7.24 13.12 11.65
C SER A 104 6.17 13.12 10.56
N ARG A 105 4.99 13.64 10.89
CA ARG A 105 3.92 13.83 9.91
C ARG A 105 4.28 14.93 8.93
N HIS A 106 3.78 14.84 7.71
CA HIS A 106 3.94 15.90 6.71
C HIS A 106 2.94 17.03 6.97
N SER A 107 3.35 18.28 6.75
CA SER A 107 2.49 19.46 6.93
C SER A 107 1.41 19.58 5.85
N ASP A 108 1.73 19.13 4.65
CA ASP A 108 0.93 19.37 3.45
C ASP A 108 -0.08 18.25 3.16
N GLY A 109 -0.17 17.24 4.03
CA GLY A 109 -1.14 16.18 3.87
C GLY A 109 -1.00 15.03 4.85
N MET A 110 -1.94 14.10 4.79
CA MET A 110 -2.02 12.95 5.67
C MET A 110 -0.88 11.96 5.43
N THR A 111 -0.35 11.42 6.52
CA THR A 111 0.61 10.32 6.50
C THR A 111 0.20 9.21 7.45
N ARG A 112 0.49 7.97 7.10
CA ARG A 112 0.34 6.81 7.97
C ARG A 112 1.55 5.91 7.87
N ILE A 113 1.84 5.19 8.94
CA ILE A 113 2.79 4.09 8.97
C ILE A 113 2.30 3.02 9.92
N ASN A 114 2.48 1.78 9.53
CA ASN A 114 2.23 0.62 10.38
C ASN A 114 3.30 -0.44 10.16
N VAL A 115 3.89 -0.92 11.25
CA VAL A 115 4.73 -2.12 11.26
C VAL A 115 3.84 -3.28 11.67
N GLY A 116 3.37 -4.06 10.70
CA GLY A 116 2.38 -5.12 10.91
C GLY A 116 2.98 -6.43 11.41
N GLN A 117 4.24 -6.71 11.07
CA GLN A 117 4.93 -7.93 11.50
C GLN A 117 6.42 -7.66 11.78
N LEU A 118 6.92 -8.32 12.83
CA LEU A 118 8.35 -8.45 13.11
C LEU A 118 8.61 -9.88 13.57
N ILE A 119 9.36 -10.64 12.78
CA ILE A 119 9.69 -12.05 13.04
C ILE A 119 11.21 -12.19 13.09
N ALA A 120 11.75 -12.68 14.20
CA ALA A 120 13.18 -12.82 14.36
C ALA A 120 13.55 -13.87 15.42
N GLY A 121 14.75 -14.46 15.28
CA GLY A 121 15.37 -15.34 16.26
C GLY A 121 14.95 -16.81 16.14
N GLU A 122 15.81 -17.67 16.68
CA GLU A 122 15.66 -19.13 16.63
C GLU A 122 15.64 -19.76 18.02
N GLY A 123 16.32 -19.13 19.00
CA GLY A 123 16.43 -19.63 20.35
C GLY A 123 16.87 -18.54 21.33
N ARG A 124 16.55 -18.73 22.62
CA ARG A 124 16.80 -17.73 23.67
C ARG A 124 18.29 -17.50 23.99
N ASN A 125 19.15 -18.43 23.65
CA ASN A 125 20.59 -18.39 23.91
C ASN A 125 21.43 -18.12 22.65
N VAL A 126 20.80 -17.80 21.52
CA VAL A 126 21.44 -17.48 20.26
C VAL A 126 21.13 -16.03 19.88
N ILE A 127 22.14 -15.23 19.53
CA ILE A 127 21.95 -13.90 18.99
C ILE A 127 21.32 -14.03 17.61
N PRO A 128 20.13 -13.41 17.36
CA PRO A 128 19.41 -13.54 16.10
C PRO A 128 20.21 -13.02 14.91
N SER A 129 20.39 -13.89 13.91
CA SER A 129 21.10 -13.55 12.68
C SER A 129 20.19 -12.97 11.59
N LYS A 130 18.86 -13.11 11.74
CA LYS A 130 17.88 -12.62 10.77
C LYS A 130 16.66 -12.07 11.48
N ALA A 131 16.15 -10.94 10.97
CA ALA A 131 14.86 -10.39 11.35
C ALA A 131 14.13 -9.90 10.10
N VAL A 132 12.85 -10.28 9.96
CA VAL A 132 11.98 -9.85 8.87
C VAL A 132 10.88 -8.96 9.43
N MET A 133 10.74 -7.79 8.84
CA MET A 133 9.72 -6.81 9.19
C MET A 133 8.85 -6.54 7.96
N LYS A 134 7.51 -6.55 8.14
CA LYS A 134 6.56 -6.16 7.10
C LYS A 134 5.82 -4.93 7.56
N LEU A 135 5.83 -3.92 6.73
CA LEU A 135 5.27 -2.61 7.03
C LEU A 135 4.55 -2.00 5.83
N GLU A 136 3.74 -1.01 6.12
CA GLU A 136 3.04 -0.20 5.16
C GLU A 136 3.21 1.27 5.51
N VAL A 137 3.45 2.10 4.51
CA VAL A 137 3.38 3.56 4.61
C VAL A 137 2.29 4.08 3.69
N ARG A 138 1.68 5.20 4.09
CA ARG A 138 0.70 5.91 3.27
C ARG A 138 0.97 7.41 3.28
N GLY A 139 0.65 8.05 2.16
CA GLY A 139 0.66 9.50 1.98
C GLY A 139 -0.56 9.96 1.20
N GLU A 140 -1.00 11.19 1.43
CA GLU A 140 -2.15 11.77 0.72
C GLU A 140 -1.90 11.92 -0.78
N THR A 141 -0.65 12.18 -1.15
CA THR A 141 -0.18 12.25 -2.54
C THR A 141 1.01 11.31 -2.75
N GLY A 142 1.36 11.04 -4.00
CA GLY A 142 2.55 10.26 -4.35
C GLY A 142 3.83 10.85 -3.76
N GLU A 143 3.96 12.18 -3.73
CA GLU A 143 5.12 12.89 -3.17
C GLU A 143 5.20 12.67 -1.64
N ILE A 144 4.09 12.84 -0.93
CA ILE A 144 4.02 12.62 0.52
C ILE A 144 4.26 11.14 0.86
N ASN A 145 3.76 10.22 0.03
CA ASN A 145 4.03 8.79 0.21
C ASN A 145 5.52 8.47 0.00
N GLN A 146 6.17 9.08 -1.01
CA GLN A 146 7.61 8.93 -1.23
C GLN A 146 8.43 9.48 -0.06
N TYR A 147 8.03 10.63 0.53
CA TYR A 147 8.65 11.13 1.77
C TYR A 147 8.63 10.05 2.87
N MET A 148 7.52 9.37 3.08
CA MET A 148 7.43 8.31 4.08
C MET A 148 8.35 7.12 3.75
N VAL A 149 8.46 6.71 2.50
CA VAL A 149 9.38 5.66 2.03
C VAL A 149 10.83 6.05 2.27
N ASP A 150 11.18 7.30 2.00
CA ASP A 150 12.53 7.82 2.20
C ASP A 150 12.91 7.85 3.68
N GLN A 151 11.99 8.25 4.58
CA GLN A 151 12.22 8.20 6.02
C GLN A 151 12.46 6.76 6.51
N VAL A 152 11.65 5.80 6.07
CA VAL A 152 11.85 4.37 6.37
C VAL A 152 13.22 3.91 5.90
N THR A 153 13.62 4.28 4.68
CA THR A 153 14.91 3.92 4.11
C THR A 153 16.08 4.48 4.92
N ASN A 154 15.99 5.75 5.33
CA ASN A 154 17.01 6.40 6.12
C ASN A 154 17.15 5.78 7.52
N ILE A 155 16.04 5.42 8.16
CA ILE A 155 16.03 4.71 9.43
C ILE A 155 16.71 3.34 9.29
N CYS A 156 16.38 2.57 8.26
CA CYS A 156 17.02 1.27 8.00
C CYS A 156 18.53 1.42 7.82
N LYS A 157 18.99 2.42 7.06
CA LYS A 157 20.42 2.72 6.89
C LYS A 157 21.11 3.06 8.21
N GLY A 158 20.53 3.99 8.99
CA GLY A 158 21.10 4.42 10.26
C GLY A 158 21.19 3.30 11.29
N VAL A 159 20.12 2.50 11.40
CA VAL A 159 20.07 1.35 12.30
C VAL A 159 21.07 0.26 11.86
N ALA A 160 21.15 -0.03 10.57
CA ALA A 160 22.09 -1.03 10.06
C ALA A 160 23.53 -0.68 10.42
N ILE A 161 23.92 0.57 10.26
CA ILE A 161 25.24 1.09 10.68
C ILE A 161 25.43 0.93 12.20
N GLY A 162 24.46 1.39 13.00
CA GLY A 162 24.55 1.40 14.46
C GLY A 162 24.67 0.01 15.09
N PHE A 163 24.04 -0.99 14.48
CA PHE A 163 24.08 -2.39 14.97
C PHE A 163 25.10 -3.28 14.23
N GLY A 164 25.80 -2.76 13.22
CA GLY A 164 26.77 -3.52 12.43
C GLY A 164 26.12 -4.66 11.66
N VAL A 165 24.88 -4.47 11.18
CA VAL A 165 24.12 -5.41 10.37
C VAL A 165 23.96 -4.88 8.94
N THR A 166 23.52 -5.73 8.01
CA THR A 166 23.06 -5.31 6.68
C THR A 166 21.53 -5.42 6.57
N TYR A 167 20.95 -4.83 5.54
CA TYR A 167 19.51 -5.00 5.28
C TYR A 167 19.20 -5.04 3.79
N ASP A 168 18.12 -5.74 3.47
CA ASP A 168 17.44 -5.70 2.17
C ASP A 168 16.05 -5.12 2.36
N MET A 169 15.59 -4.32 1.40
CA MET A 169 14.24 -3.78 1.37
C MET A 169 13.60 -4.06 0.01
N ARG A 170 12.39 -4.60 0.02
CA ARG A 170 11.61 -4.92 -1.17
C ARG A 170 10.27 -4.23 -1.13
N LYS A 171 9.93 -3.53 -2.21
CA LYS A 171 8.57 -3.04 -2.46
C LYS A 171 7.69 -4.23 -2.85
N MET A 172 6.64 -4.47 -2.08
CA MET A 172 5.72 -5.59 -2.26
C MET A 172 4.45 -5.21 -3.00
N GLY A 173 4.09 -3.94 -2.97
CA GLY A 173 2.95 -3.38 -3.67
C GLY A 173 2.90 -1.88 -3.50
N GLU A 174 2.23 -1.21 -4.43
CA GLU A 174 2.11 0.25 -4.45
C GLU A 174 0.81 0.65 -5.12
N ALA A 175 0.11 1.62 -4.53
CA ALA A 175 -0.97 2.36 -5.16
C ALA A 175 -0.62 3.85 -5.13
N VAL A 176 -0.80 4.48 -6.28
CA VAL A 176 -0.55 5.91 -6.47
C VAL A 176 -1.86 6.69 -6.36
N ASP A 177 -1.75 7.99 -6.26
CA ASP A 177 -2.89 8.90 -6.30
C ASP A 177 -3.66 8.81 -7.63
N LEU A 178 -4.97 8.99 -7.52
CA LEU A 178 -5.89 9.02 -8.65
C LEU A 178 -6.44 10.44 -8.81
N THR A 179 -6.54 10.88 -10.05
CA THR A 179 -7.34 12.03 -10.43
C THR A 179 -8.56 11.53 -11.21
N ALA A 180 -9.76 11.82 -10.69
CA ALA A 180 -10.98 11.46 -11.39
C ALA A 180 -11.17 12.35 -12.61
N ASP A 181 -11.60 11.77 -13.74
CA ASP A 181 -12.07 12.51 -14.89
C ASP A 181 -13.47 13.05 -14.60
N GLN A 182 -13.64 14.39 -14.64
CA GLN A 182 -14.89 15.04 -14.25
C GLN A 182 -16.05 14.69 -15.20
N GLU A 183 -15.78 14.50 -16.48
CA GLU A 183 -16.80 14.09 -17.43
C GLU A 183 -17.35 12.70 -17.10
N LEU A 184 -16.47 11.77 -16.77
CA LEU A 184 -16.87 10.43 -16.32
C LEU A 184 -17.61 10.45 -14.99
N VAL A 185 -17.20 11.29 -14.05
CA VAL A 185 -17.92 11.48 -12.77
C VAL A 185 -19.34 11.98 -13.02
N ASP A 186 -19.53 12.93 -13.94
CA ASP A 186 -20.85 13.47 -14.29
C ASP A 186 -21.73 12.41 -14.94
N VAL A 187 -21.17 11.60 -15.84
CA VAL A 187 -21.87 10.45 -16.46
C VAL A 187 -22.30 9.43 -15.40
N LEU A 188 -21.40 9.07 -14.47
CA LEU A 188 -21.72 8.14 -13.38
C LEU A 188 -22.78 8.69 -12.45
N ASN A 189 -22.74 9.97 -12.12
CA ASN A 189 -23.76 10.67 -11.33
C ASN A 189 -25.14 10.61 -12.02
N ALA A 190 -25.19 10.89 -13.32
CA ALA A 190 -26.42 10.82 -14.09
C ALA A 190 -26.99 9.40 -14.14
N ALA A 191 -26.14 8.41 -14.40
CA ALA A 191 -26.51 6.99 -14.40
C ALA A 191 -27.02 6.51 -13.04
N GLY A 192 -26.34 6.88 -11.97
CA GLY A 192 -26.76 6.55 -10.59
C GLY A 192 -28.13 7.12 -10.26
N ARG A 193 -28.38 8.40 -10.56
CA ARG A 193 -29.68 9.05 -10.36
C ARG A 193 -30.81 8.44 -11.20
N ALA A 194 -30.50 7.91 -12.37
CA ALA A 194 -31.46 7.25 -13.24
C ALA A 194 -31.76 5.79 -12.83
N THR A 195 -30.97 5.21 -11.94
CA THR A 195 -31.12 3.82 -11.52
C THR A 195 -32.07 3.71 -10.32
N PRO A 196 -33.22 2.99 -10.43
CA PRO A 196 -34.13 2.81 -9.32
C PRO A 196 -33.47 2.19 -8.10
N GLY A 197 -33.73 2.75 -6.90
CA GLY A 197 -33.21 2.25 -5.62
C GLY A 197 -31.76 2.65 -5.32
N ILE A 198 -31.13 3.47 -6.18
CA ILE A 198 -29.80 4.01 -5.97
C ILE A 198 -29.85 5.48 -5.56
N THR A 199 -29.06 5.84 -4.57
CA THR A 199 -28.84 7.22 -4.14
C THR A 199 -27.37 7.59 -4.37
N VAL A 200 -27.16 8.63 -5.15
CA VAL A 200 -25.81 9.20 -5.35
C VAL A 200 -25.46 10.05 -4.16
N VAL A 201 -24.31 9.77 -3.55
CA VAL A 201 -23.81 10.49 -2.36
C VAL A 201 -22.41 11.04 -2.63
N ASP A 202 -22.08 12.12 -1.95
CA ASP A 202 -20.71 12.68 -1.95
C ASP A 202 -20.06 12.31 -0.62
N LYS A 203 -19.20 11.31 -0.66
CA LYS A 203 -18.50 10.76 0.51
C LYS A 203 -17.06 10.40 0.15
N PRO A 204 -16.12 10.60 1.07
CA PRO A 204 -14.75 10.12 0.87
C PRO A 204 -14.70 8.60 0.78
N LEU A 205 -13.66 8.08 0.16
CA LEU A 205 -13.41 6.63 0.04
C LEU A 205 -13.04 6.00 1.40
N ASN A 206 -12.47 6.77 2.33
CA ASN A 206 -12.06 6.34 3.68
C ASN A 206 -12.72 7.16 4.77
#